data_a253b911847ed049ac18d153d26f6036
#
_entry.id   a253b911847ed049ac18d153d26f6036
#
_cell.length_a   1.000
_cell.length_b   1.000
_cell.length_c   1.000
_cell.angle_alpha   90.00
_cell.angle_beta   90.00
_cell.angle_gamma   90.00
#
_symmetry.space_group_name_H-M   'P 1'
#
loop_
_entity.id
_entity.type
_entity.pdbx_description
1 polymer ?
#
loop_
_entity_poly.entity_id
_entity_poly.type
_entity_poly.pdbx_seq_one_letter_code
_entity_poly.pdbx_strand_id
1 'polypeptide(L)'
;MTIEQQISSTAKQAVKELYGQDVPESMVQLQKTKREFEGNLTLVVFPFLKMSHKKPEDTAQEIGAYVQEHCAAVATFNVVKGFLNLVIDSQAWIALLNDMNANPKFGEKPVTDNSPLVMIEYSSPNTNKPLHLGHVRNNLLGWSLAQIMEANGNRVVKTNIVNDRGIHICKSMLAWLKYGNGETPETSGKKGDHLIGDYYVAFDKHYREEVAQLKAQYAAEGMDDEAAEKKAKEEAPLIKEAHDMLVKWEHNDPEVRALWKKMNDWVYAGFDETYKALGVGFDKIYYESNTYLVGKKKVEEGLAKGLFFRKDDNSVWADLTNEGLDQKLLLRSDGTSVYMTQDIGTAEMRFNDYPIDKMIYVVGNEQNYHFQVLSILLDRLGFKWGKELVHFSYGMVELPNGKMKSREGTVVDADDLIAAMIADAKQTSEELGKFKDMSEEERNEIARVVGLGALKYFILKVDARKNMLFNPEESIDFNGNTGPFIQYTYARIRSILRKAAAEGITVPATLSAEMPLNEKEIELIQKLNEFGAAVEQAGKDYSPSGIANYCYELTKAFNQFYHDYSILGADTEDEKVVRLVLAQNVGKTLKNGMALLGIEVPERM
;
A
#
# COMPACT_ATOMS: atom_id res chain seq x y z
N MET A 1 -24.64 -15.27 -7.86
CA MET A 1 -25.36 -13.97 -7.69
C MET A 1 -25.49 -13.74 -6.20
N THR A 2 -25.00 -12.61 -5.66
CA THR A 2 -25.12 -12.32 -4.23
C THR A 2 -26.57 -12.12 -3.80
N ILE A 3 -26.84 -12.18 -2.48
CA ILE A 3 -28.20 -11.89 -1.95
C ILE A 3 -28.63 -10.48 -2.36
N GLU A 4 -27.75 -9.50 -2.26
CA GLU A 4 -28.02 -8.11 -2.66
C GLU A 4 -28.31 -7.99 -4.16
N GLN A 5 -27.60 -8.72 -5.01
CA GLN A 5 -27.85 -8.73 -6.46
C GLN A 5 -29.21 -9.38 -6.81
N GLN A 6 -29.57 -10.46 -6.10
CA GLN A 6 -30.89 -11.08 -6.28
C GLN A 6 -32.02 -10.11 -5.91
N ILE A 7 -31.91 -9.47 -4.75
CA ILE A 7 -32.89 -8.47 -4.29
C ILE A 7 -32.95 -7.28 -5.25
N SER A 8 -31.80 -6.74 -5.66
CA SER A 8 -31.74 -5.62 -6.59
C SER A 8 -32.39 -5.93 -7.94
N SER A 9 -32.09 -7.11 -8.49
CA SER A 9 -32.70 -7.56 -9.74
C SER A 9 -34.21 -7.73 -9.61
N THR A 10 -34.68 -8.33 -8.52
CA THR A 10 -36.11 -8.52 -8.27
C THR A 10 -36.83 -7.19 -8.00
N ALA A 11 -36.18 -6.25 -7.29
CA ALA A 11 -36.74 -4.91 -7.07
C ALA A 11 -36.86 -4.10 -8.37
N LYS A 12 -35.90 -4.20 -9.29
CA LYS A 12 -36.01 -3.60 -10.63
C LYS A 12 -37.16 -4.19 -11.41
N GLN A 13 -37.33 -5.50 -11.38
CA GLN A 13 -38.43 -6.18 -12.01
C GLN A 13 -39.79 -5.76 -11.40
N ALA A 14 -39.85 -5.65 -10.07
CA ALA A 14 -41.02 -5.13 -9.37
C ALA A 14 -41.46 -3.73 -9.88
N VAL A 15 -40.52 -2.78 -9.99
CA VAL A 15 -40.81 -1.44 -10.49
C VAL A 15 -41.30 -1.48 -11.95
N LYS A 16 -40.69 -2.37 -12.77
CA LYS A 16 -41.12 -2.54 -14.16
C LYS A 16 -42.54 -3.11 -14.27
N GLU A 17 -42.86 -4.14 -13.51
CA GLU A 17 -44.18 -4.81 -13.60
C GLU A 17 -45.26 -4.02 -12.90
N LEU A 18 -44.99 -3.41 -11.76
CA LEU A 18 -45.98 -2.64 -11.00
C LEU A 18 -46.23 -1.25 -11.56
N TYR A 19 -45.20 -0.59 -12.11
CA TYR A 19 -45.28 0.82 -12.52
C TYR A 19 -44.91 1.06 -13.99
N GLY A 20 -44.58 0.03 -14.75
CA GLY A 20 -44.31 0.10 -16.20
C GLY A 20 -43.00 0.82 -16.57
N GLN A 21 -42.05 0.96 -15.64
CA GLN A 21 -40.83 1.72 -15.87
C GLN A 21 -39.56 0.90 -15.59
N ASP A 22 -38.60 0.96 -16.50
CA ASP A 22 -37.27 0.42 -16.30
C ASP A 22 -36.43 1.40 -15.48
N VAL A 23 -35.72 0.90 -14.47
CA VAL A 23 -34.85 1.69 -13.61
C VAL A 23 -33.39 1.19 -13.68
N PRO A 24 -32.41 2.10 -13.70
CA PRO A 24 -31.01 1.73 -13.63
C PRO A 24 -30.67 1.16 -12.24
N GLU A 25 -29.65 0.32 -12.18
CA GLU A 25 -29.19 -0.32 -10.94
C GLU A 25 -28.80 0.71 -9.86
N SER A 26 -28.29 1.86 -10.26
CA SER A 26 -27.92 2.96 -9.36
C SER A 26 -29.09 3.56 -8.56
N MET A 27 -30.33 3.31 -8.99
CA MET A 27 -31.52 3.72 -8.23
C MET A 27 -31.92 2.72 -7.14
N VAL A 28 -31.44 1.48 -7.21
CA VAL A 28 -31.73 0.44 -6.21
C VAL A 28 -30.71 0.56 -5.09
N GLN A 29 -31.11 1.13 -3.98
CA GLN A 29 -30.25 1.37 -2.83
C GLN A 29 -30.59 0.39 -1.70
N LEU A 30 -29.68 -0.55 -1.46
CA LEU A 30 -29.73 -1.47 -0.33
C LEU A 30 -28.76 -1.02 0.76
N GLN A 31 -29.20 -1.10 2.01
CA GLN A 31 -28.37 -0.80 3.18
C GLN A 31 -28.71 -1.78 4.31
N LYS A 32 -27.81 -1.90 5.28
CA LYS A 32 -28.08 -2.69 6.48
C LYS A 32 -29.25 -2.11 7.25
N THR A 33 -30.19 -2.96 7.67
CA THR A 33 -31.32 -2.53 8.51
C THR A 33 -30.80 -1.99 9.84
N LYS A 34 -31.39 -0.88 10.30
CA LYS A 34 -31.07 -0.30 11.61
C LYS A 34 -31.48 -1.25 12.73
N ARG A 35 -30.67 -1.28 13.81
CA ARG A 35 -30.84 -2.21 14.94
C ARG A 35 -32.21 -2.15 15.62
N GLU A 36 -32.88 -0.99 15.59
CA GLU A 36 -34.21 -0.79 16.14
C GLU A 36 -35.36 -1.39 15.30
N PHE A 37 -35.06 -1.87 14.09
CA PHE A 37 -36.04 -2.46 13.18
C PHE A 37 -35.72 -3.92 12.90
N GLU A 38 -36.77 -4.72 12.77
CA GLU A 38 -36.64 -6.11 12.31
C GLU A 38 -36.25 -6.13 10.83
N GLY A 39 -35.27 -6.99 10.48
CA GLY A 39 -34.78 -7.15 9.12
C GLY A 39 -33.26 -7.20 9.04
N ASN A 40 -32.75 -7.64 7.91
CA ASN A 40 -31.32 -7.74 7.63
C ASN A 40 -30.87 -6.64 6.65
N LEU A 41 -31.64 -6.40 5.60
CA LEU A 41 -31.40 -5.41 4.56
C LEU A 41 -32.60 -4.49 4.40
N THR A 42 -32.35 -3.22 4.18
CA THR A 42 -33.37 -2.20 3.92
C THR A 42 -33.25 -1.73 2.47
N LEU A 43 -34.32 -1.86 1.70
CA LEU A 43 -34.44 -1.26 0.38
C LEU A 43 -35.03 0.14 0.52
N VAL A 44 -34.32 1.14 0.00
CA VAL A 44 -34.78 2.53 -0.01
C VAL A 44 -35.72 2.77 -1.18
N VAL A 45 -37.01 2.96 -0.90
CA VAL A 45 -38.02 3.10 -1.96
C VAL A 45 -38.24 4.52 -2.44
N PHE A 46 -37.69 5.52 -1.78
CA PHE A 46 -37.89 6.95 -2.13
C PHE A 46 -37.56 7.31 -3.60
N PRO A 47 -36.52 6.71 -4.24
CA PRO A 47 -36.27 6.95 -5.67
C PRO A 47 -37.43 6.52 -6.59
N PHE A 48 -38.26 5.57 -6.16
CA PHE A 48 -39.34 5.00 -6.97
C PHE A 48 -40.69 5.75 -6.84
N LEU A 49 -40.80 6.72 -5.92
CA LEU A 49 -42.05 7.43 -5.67
C LEU A 49 -42.55 8.21 -6.89
N LYS A 50 -41.68 8.72 -7.73
CA LYS A 50 -42.06 9.39 -8.99
C LYS A 50 -42.69 8.44 -10.00
N MET A 51 -42.48 7.15 -9.86
CA MET A 51 -42.98 6.09 -10.76
C MET A 51 -44.28 5.50 -10.20
N SER A 52 -44.30 5.25 -8.89
CA SER A 52 -45.49 4.69 -8.22
C SER A 52 -46.63 5.69 -8.10
N HIS A 53 -46.36 7.01 -8.04
CA HIS A 53 -47.31 8.09 -7.71
C HIS A 53 -48.09 7.83 -6.41
N LYS A 54 -47.48 7.08 -5.45
CA LYS A 54 -48.06 6.66 -4.18
C LYS A 54 -47.23 7.17 -3.00
N LYS A 55 -47.76 7.01 -1.80
CA LYS A 55 -47.04 7.30 -0.57
C LYS A 55 -45.85 6.31 -0.40
N PRO A 56 -44.81 6.72 0.33
CA PRO A 56 -43.65 5.84 0.58
C PRO A 56 -44.04 4.48 1.16
N GLU A 57 -44.96 4.46 2.12
CA GLU A 57 -45.40 3.23 2.77
C GLU A 57 -46.11 2.29 1.79
N ASP A 58 -47.02 2.82 0.94
CA ASP A 58 -47.75 2.04 -0.05
C ASP A 58 -46.78 1.48 -1.11
N THR A 59 -45.87 2.30 -1.59
CA THR A 59 -44.83 1.88 -2.54
C THR A 59 -43.93 0.79 -1.95
N ALA A 60 -43.52 0.94 -0.69
CA ALA A 60 -42.72 -0.04 0.01
C ALA A 60 -43.50 -1.36 0.20
N GLN A 61 -44.80 -1.28 0.52
CA GLN A 61 -45.63 -2.46 0.71
C GLN A 61 -45.79 -3.27 -0.59
N GLU A 62 -46.01 -2.60 -1.72
CA GLU A 62 -46.20 -3.26 -3.03
C GLU A 62 -44.88 -3.88 -3.52
N ILE A 63 -43.78 -3.14 -3.45
CA ILE A 63 -42.46 -3.68 -3.84
C ILE A 63 -42.06 -4.80 -2.89
N GLY A 64 -42.30 -4.68 -1.58
CA GLY A 64 -42.01 -5.70 -0.58
C GLY A 64 -42.75 -7.01 -0.84
N ALA A 65 -44.06 -6.93 -1.14
CA ALA A 65 -44.86 -8.10 -1.47
C ALA A 65 -44.34 -8.79 -2.75
N TYR A 66 -44.00 -8.02 -3.78
CA TYR A 66 -43.43 -8.55 -5.01
C TYR A 66 -42.06 -9.24 -4.76
N VAL A 67 -41.20 -8.57 -4.00
CA VAL A 67 -39.86 -9.12 -3.69
C VAL A 67 -39.97 -10.40 -2.86
N GLN A 68 -40.87 -10.44 -1.87
CA GLN A 68 -41.10 -11.66 -1.07
C GLN A 68 -41.60 -12.83 -1.94
N GLU A 69 -42.45 -12.57 -2.91
CA GLU A 69 -43.00 -13.60 -3.79
C GLU A 69 -41.98 -14.12 -4.83
N HIS A 70 -41.11 -13.24 -5.34
CA HIS A 70 -40.26 -13.55 -6.49
C HIS A 70 -38.75 -13.66 -6.15
N CYS A 71 -38.33 -13.41 -4.90
CA CYS A 71 -36.97 -13.59 -4.44
C CYS A 71 -36.88 -14.62 -3.33
N ALA A 72 -36.43 -15.83 -3.66
CA ALA A 72 -36.32 -16.93 -2.70
C ALA A 72 -35.41 -16.62 -1.48
N ALA A 73 -34.53 -15.64 -1.60
CA ALA A 73 -33.68 -15.18 -0.50
C ALA A 73 -34.43 -14.38 0.57
N VAL A 74 -35.67 -13.91 0.30
CA VAL A 74 -36.44 -13.06 1.22
C VAL A 74 -37.57 -13.86 1.84
N ALA A 75 -37.49 -14.09 3.16
CA ALA A 75 -38.51 -14.81 3.91
C ALA A 75 -39.75 -13.92 4.19
N THR A 76 -39.54 -12.72 4.65
CA THR A 76 -40.59 -11.76 4.98
C THR A 76 -40.07 -10.32 4.91
N PHE A 77 -40.98 -9.35 5.08
CA PHE A 77 -40.61 -7.94 5.13
C PHE A 77 -41.51 -7.16 6.07
N ASN A 78 -41.04 -5.99 6.48
CA ASN A 78 -41.86 -4.98 7.16
C ASN A 78 -41.59 -3.57 6.60
N VAL A 79 -42.52 -2.69 6.79
CA VAL A 79 -42.42 -1.29 6.33
C VAL A 79 -42.49 -0.36 7.53
N VAL A 80 -41.45 0.47 7.70
CA VAL A 80 -41.40 1.46 8.78
C VAL A 80 -41.04 2.81 8.19
N LYS A 81 -41.97 3.77 8.25
CA LYS A 81 -41.79 5.14 7.73
C LYS A 81 -41.28 5.20 6.27
N GLY A 82 -41.80 4.30 5.42
CA GLY A 82 -41.39 4.20 4.01
C GLY A 82 -40.06 3.47 3.75
N PHE A 83 -39.42 2.93 4.78
CA PHE A 83 -38.27 2.00 4.62
C PHE A 83 -38.76 0.56 4.53
N LEU A 84 -38.37 -0.11 3.47
CA LEU A 84 -38.68 -1.51 3.24
C LEU A 84 -37.59 -2.39 3.83
N ASN A 85 -37.84 -2.97 5.01
CA ASN A 85 -36.91 -3.83 5.70
C ASN A 85 -37.19 -5.29 5.34
N LEU A 86 -36.18 -5.97 4.79
CA LEU A 86 -36.26 -7.36 4.31
C LEU A 86 -35.62 -8.29 5.33
N VAL A 87 -36.32 -9.37 5.66
CA VAL A 87 -35.81 -10.48 6.45
C VAL A 87 -35.33 -11.56 5.48
N ILE A 88 -34.05 -11.87 5.53
CA ILE A 88 -33.45 -12.86 4.64
C ILE A 88 -33.67 -14.27 5.20
N ASP A 89 -33.99 -15.19 4.33
CA ASP A 89 -34.22 -16.58 4.69
C ASP A 89 -32.93 -17.25 5.26
N SER A 90 -33.09 -18.09 6.28
CA SER A 90 -31.98 -18.79 6.91
C SER A 90 -31.20 -19.67 5.92
N GLN A 91 -31.89 -20.29 4.96
CA GLN A 91 -31.26 -21.13 3.94
C GLN A 91 -30.40 -20.30 2.99
N ALA A 92 -30.78 -19.02 2.70
CA ALA A 92 -29.96 -18.12 1.90
C ALA A 92 -28.64 -17.76 2.63
N TRP A 93 -28.68 -17.56 3.95
CA TRP A 93 -27.48 -17.34 4.74
C TRP A 93 -26.58 -18.57 4.78
N ILE A 94 -27.14 -19.77 4.93
CA ILE A 94 -26.37 -21.01 4.88
C ILE A 94 -25.77 -21.23 3.49
N ALA A 95 -26.50 -20.96 2.43
CA ALA A 95 -25.98 -21.06 1.06
C ALA A 95 -24.81 -20.09 0.83
N LEU A 96 -24.92 -18.87 1.31
CA LEU A 96 -23.84 -17.88 1.27
C LEU A 96 -22.61 -18.34 2.07
N LEU A 97 -22.81 -18.87 3.28
CA LEU A 97 -21.72 -19.38 4.11
C LEU A 97 -21.02 -20.58 3.45
N ASN A 98 -21.78 -21.45 2.79
CA ASN A 98 -21.24 -22.56 2.01
C ASN A 98 -20.41 -22.07 0.81
N ASP A 99 -20.87 -21.04 0.09
CA ASP A 99 -20.12 -20.42 -1.01
C ASP A 99 -18.79 -19.80 -0.50
N MET A 100 -18.86 -19.06 0.62
CA MET A 100 -17.66 -18.57 1.28
C MET A 100 -16.69 -19.69 1.64
N ASN A 101 -17.22 -20.79 2.21
CA ASN A 101 -16.39 -21.91 2.66
C ASN A 101 -15.70 -22.63 1.48
N ALA A 102 -16.38 -22.76 0.37
CA ALA A 102 -15.87 -23.38 -0.85
C ALA A 102 -14.84 -22.53 -1.60
N ASN A 103 -14.88 -21.21 -1.43
CA ASN A 103 -14.01 -20.27 -2.15
C ASN A 103 -12.85 -19.78 -1.28
N PRO A 104 -11.60 -20.22 -1.55
CA PRO A 104 -10.43 -19.76 -0.78
C PRO A 104 -10.16 -18.26 -0.89
N LYS A 105 -10.57 -17.64 -2.01
CA LYS A 105 -10.41 -16.21 -2.30
C LYS A 105 -11.75 -15.47 -2.39
N PHE A 106 -12.69 -15.84 -1.52
CA PHE A 106 -13.99 -15.18 -1.46
C PHE A 106 -13.80 -13.66 -1.27
N GLY A 107 -14.49 -12.88 -2.10
CA GLY A 107 -14.42 -11.42 -2.09
C GLY A 107 -13.34 -10.82 -3.02
N GLU A 108 -12.47 -11.63 -3.61
CA GLU A 108 -11.51 -11.18 -4.62
C GLU A 108 -12.02 -11.48 -6.05
N LYS A 109 -11.62 -10.62 -7.01
CA LYS A 109 -11.91 -10.83 -8.43
C LYS A 109 -10.77 -11.60 -9.08
N PRO A 110 -11.05 -12.60 -9.93
CA PRO A 110 -10.00 -13.35 -10.61
C PRO A 110 -9.22 -12.48 -11.61
N VAL A 111 -7.92 -12.67 -11.66
CA VAL A 111 -7.06 -12.10 -12.71
C VAL A 111 -7.07 -13.03 -13.91
N THR A 112 -7.22 -12.47 -15.11
CA THR A 112 -7.21 -13.18 -16.40
C THR A 112 -6.21 -12.53 -17.37
N ASP A 113 -5.94 -13.19 -18.49
CA ASP A 113 -5.06 -12.64 -19.54
C ASP A 113 -5.60 -11.32 -20.12
N ASN A 114 -6.92 -11.11 -20.07
CA ASN A 114 -7.58 -9.90 -20.57
C ASN A 114 -7.76 -8.83 -19.48
N SER A 115 -7.30 -9.08 -18.26
CA SER A 115 -7.36 -8.09 -17.18
C SER A 115 -6.47 -6.90 -17.49
N PRO A 116 -6.88 -5.66 -17.11
CA PRO A 116 -6.05 -4.48 -17.26
C PRO A 116 -4.69 -4.64 -16.58
N LEU A 117 -3.64 -4.09 -17.20
CA LEU A 117 -2.30 -4.07 -16.63
C LEU A 117 -2.07 -2.76 -15.87
N VAL A 118 -1.84 -2.88 -14.58
CA VAL A 118 -1.48 -1.79 -13.69
C VAL A 118 -0.01 -1.91 -13.31
N MET A 119 0.79 -0.89 -13.62
CA MET A 119 2.15 -0.79 -13.14
C MET A 119 2.19 0.14 -11.92
N ILE A 120 2.87 -0.31 -10.86
CA ILE A 120 2.98 0.45 -9.61
C ILE A 120 4.46 0.63 -9.28
N GLU A 121 4.89 1.89 -9.21
CA GLU A 121 6.23 2.25 -8.76
C GLU A 121 6.22 2.62 -7.29
N TYR A 122 7.16 2.06 -6.53
CA TYR A 122 7.43 2.43 -5.14
C TYR A 122 8.90 2.18 -4.78
N SER A 123 9.32 2.65 -3.60
CA SER A 123 10.67 2.66 -3.05
C SER A 123 11.54 3.80 -3.58
N SER A 124 12.01 3.74 -4.82
CA SER A 124 12.82 4.77 -5.49
C SER A 124 14.00 5.32 -4.66
N PRO A 125 14.89 4.44 -4.15
CA PRO A 125 15.96 4.83 -3.24
C PRO A 125 17.17 5.41 -3.97
N ASN A 126 17.95 6.24 -3.25
CA ASN A 126 19.27 6.68 -3.69
C ASN A 126 20.34 5.73 -3.14
N THR A 127 21.33 5.36 -3.96
CA THR A 127 22.37 4.40 -3.57
C THR A 127 23.51 4.99 -2.73
N ASN A 128 23.31 6.13 -2.10
CA ASN A 128 24.26 6.78 -1.21
C ASN A 128 23.98 6.61 0.28
N LYS A 129 22.91 5.90 0.63
CA LYS A 129 22.49 5.69 2.03
C LYS A 129 21.55 4.50 2.15
N PRO A 130 21.43 3.88 3.36
CA PRO A 130 20.47 2.83 3.62
C PRO A 130 19.02 3.33 3.56
N LEU A 131 18.08 2.38 3.50
CA LEU A 131 16.65 2.67 3.61
C LEU A 131 16.31 3.14 5.04
N HIS A 132 15.31 3.98 5.16
CA HIS A 132 14.86 4.54 6.44
C HIS A 132 13.33 4.45 6.60
N LEU A 133 12.79 4.84 7.75
CA LEU A 133 11.36 4.79 8.07
C LEU A 133 10.46 5.39 6.95
N GLY A 134 10.89 6.47 6.29
CA GLY A 134 10.17 7.03 5.14
C GLY A 134 10.07 6.06 3.96
N HIS A 135 11.15 5.31 3.68
CA HIS A 135 11.13 4.25 2.67
C HIS A 135 10.28 3.06 3.13
N VAL A 136 10.31 2.71 4.42
CA VAL A 136 9.44 1.66 4.98
C VAL A 136 7.98 1.99 4.69
N ARG A 137 7.53 3.22 5.00
CA ARG A 137 6.16 3.64 4.70
C ARG A 137 5.83 3.54 3.21
N ASN A 138 6.71 4.05 2.36
CA ASN A 138 6.54 4.00 0.90
C ASN A 138 6.41 2.55 0.40
N ASN A 139 7.32 1.67 0.82
CA ASN A 139 7.34 0.27 0.42
C ASN A 139 6.08 -0.47 0.86
N LEU A 140 5.62 -0.25 2.09
CA LEU A 140 4.42 -0.91 2.61
C LEU A 140 3.15 -0.43 1.90
N LEU A 141 3.04 0.86 1.61
CA LEU A 141 1.93 1.43 0.84
C LEU A 141 1.91 0.87 -0.58
N GLY A 142 3.05 0.87 -1.27
CA GLY A 142 3.17 0.37 -2.63
C GLY A 142 2.87 -1.12 -2.75
N TRP A 143 3.43 -1.92 -1.84
CA TRP A 143 3.17 -3.37 -1.79
C TRP A 143 1.69 -3.67 -1.53
N SER A 144 1.10 -3.06 -0.50
CA SER A 144 -0.31 -3.27 -0.17
C SER A 144 -1.23 -2.84 -1.33
N LEU A 145 -0.95 -1.69 -1.95
CA LEU A 145 -1.71 -1.24 -3.11
C LEU A 145 -1.63 -2.25 -4.26
N ALA A 146 -0.46 -2.84 -4.52
CA ALA A 146 -0.29 -3.87 -5.54
C ALA A 146 -1.16 -5.10 -5.26
N GLN A 147 -1.18 -5.59 -4.01
CA GLN A 147 -2.04 -6.71 -3.60
C GLN A 147 -3.53 -6.37 -3.75
N ILE A 148 -3.95 -5.17 -3.35
CA ILE A 148 -5.34 -4.71 -3.47
C ILE A 148 -5.77 -4.61 -4.94
N MET A 149 -4.91 -4.08 -5.81
CA MET A 149 -5.21 -3.98 -7.25
C MET A 149 -5.32 -5.37 -7.89
N GLU A 150 -4.47 -6.32 -7.51
CA GLU A 150 -4.55 -7.71 -7.95
C GLU A 150 -5.84 -8.38 -7.47
N ALA A 151 -6.21 -8.21 -6.20
CA ALA A 151 -7.47 -8.71 -5.64
C ALA A 151 -8.72 -8.11 -6.31
N ASN A 152 -8.59 -6.95 -6.97
CA ASN A 152 -9.61 -6.33 -7.80
C ASN A 152 -9.60 -6.82 -9.27
N GLY A 153 -8.83 -7.85 -9.59
CA GLY A 153 -8.82 -8.48 -10.90
C GLY A 153 -7.89 -7.81 -11.91
N ASN A 154 -6.93 -6.99 -11.48
CA ASN A 154 -5.93 -6.42 -12.37
C ASN A 154 -4.68 -7.31 -12.44
N ARG A 155 -4.02 -7.35 -13.60
CA ARG A 155 -2.62 -7.79 -13.68
C ARG A 155 -1.75 -6.66 -13.13
N VAL A 156 -0.80 -6.99 -12.28
CA VAL A 156 0.03 -5.97 -11.60
C VAL A 156 1.50 -6.22 -11.89
N VAL A 157 2.23 -5.16 -12.25
CA VAL A 157 3.68 -5.13 -12.33
C VAL A 157 4.21 -4.17 -11.27
N LYS A 158 4.95 -4.69 -10.31
CA LYS A 158 5.63 -3.92 -9.26
C LYS A 158 6.99 -3.49 -9.78
N THR A 159 7.24 -2.18 -9.74
CA THR A 159 8.50 -1.62 -10.25
C THR A 159 9.13 -0.64 -9.26
N ASN A 160 10.41 -0.44 -9.44
CA ASN A 160 11.24 0.47 -8.69
C ASN A 160 12.17 1.22 -9.65
N ILE A 161 12.47 2.47 -9.36
CA ILE A 161 13.56 3.22 -10.01
C ILE A 161 14.67 3.45 -8.98
N VAL A 162 15.85 2.93 -9.24
CA VAL A 162 17.01 3.10 -8.35
C VAL A 162 17.83 4.29 -8.84
N ASN A 163 18.01 5.27 -7.98
CA ASN A 163 18.80 6.47 -8.26
C ASN A 163 20.28 6.17 -7.97
N ASP A 164 20.95 5.59 -8.94
CA ASP A 164 22.31 5.05 -8.84
C ASP A 164 23.37 5.96 -9.50
N ARG A 165 23.01 7.18 -9.91
CA ARG A 165 23.92 8.15 -10.51
C ARG A 165 23.77 9.54 -9.89
N GLY A 166 24.72 10.42 -10.20
CA GLY A 166 24.70 11.82 -9.81
C GLY A 166 25.71 12.17 -8.73
N ILE A 167 25.73 13.45 -8.37
CA ILE A 167 26.75 14.02 -7.49
C ILE A 167 26.78 13.35 -6.11
N HIS A 168 25.61 12.94 -5.57
CA HIS A 168 25.55 12.31 -4.25
C HIS A 168 26.23 10.95 -4.21
N ILE A 169 26.17 10.19 -5.32
CA ILE A 169 26.85 8.92 -5.45
C ILE A 169 28.36 9.14 -5.56
N CYS A 170 28.79 10.12 -6.37
CA CYS A 170 30.19 10.50 -6.49
C CYS A 170 30.81 10.97 -5.16
N LYS A 171 30.03 11.63 -4.28
CA LYS A 171 30.47 12.00 -2.94
C LYS A 171 30.85 10.78 -2.11
N SER A 172 30.04 9.75 -2.07
CA SER A 172 30.34 8.51 -1.36
C SER A 172 31.55 7.78 -1.98
N MET A 173 31.61 7.73 -3.32
CA MET A 173 32.74 7.11 -4.03
C MET A 173 34.06 7.83 -3.71
N LEU A 174 34.08 9.14 -3.75
CA LEU A 174 35.28 9.94 -3.45
C LEU A 174 35.72 9.77 -2.00
N ALA A 175 34.79 9.81 -1.04
CA ALA A 175 35.10 9.60 0.37
C ALA A 175 35.69 8.18 0.61
N TRP A 176 35.14 7.17 -0.04
CA TRP A 176 35.69 5.80 0.05
C TRP A 176 37.12 5.73 -0.50
N LEU A 177 37.42 6.36 -1.64
CA LEU A 177 38.77 6.41 -2.20
C LEU A 177 39.75 7.13 -1.25
N LYS A 178 39.34 8.25 -0.63
CA LYS A 178 40.24 9.06 0.21
C LYS A 178 40.43 8.49 1.62
N TYR A 179 39.37 7.92 2.20
CA TYR A 179 39.34 7.57 3.62
C TYR A 179 39.06 6.10 3.90
N GLY A 180 38.68 5.31 2.89
CA GLY A 180 38.23 3.94 3.07
C GLY A 180 39.32 2.87 3.17
N ASN A 181 40.55 3.20 2.76
CA ASN A 181 41.69 2.26 2.79
C ASN A 181 41.36 0.87 2.22
N GLY A 182 40.46 0.79 1.23
CA GLY A 182 40.05 -0.46 0.60
C GLY A 182 39.03 -1.29 1.39
N GLU A 183 38.38 -0.71 2.41
CA GLU A 183 37.34 -1.37 3.19
C GLU A 183 36.19 -1.87 2.31
N THR A 184 35.70 -3.07 2.58
CA THR A 184 34.55 -3.67 1.87
C THR A 184 33.50 -4.16 2.87
N PRO A 185 32.28 -4.52 2.44
CA PRO A 185 31.30 -5.13 3.34
C PRO A 185 31.85 -6.35 4.08
N GLU A 186 32.62 -7.18 3.40
CA GLU A 186 33.22 -8.40 4.00
C GLU A 186 34.27 -8.05 5.05
N THR A 187 35.13 -7.06 4.81
CA THR A 187 36.20 -6.68 5.76
C THR A 187 35.70 -5.87 6.94
N SER A 188 34.62 -5.08 6.75
CA SER A 188 34.02 -4.27 7.79
C SER A 188 32.98 -5.03 8.62
N GLY A 189 32.42 -6.11 8.07
CA GLY A 189 31.25 -6.78 8.63
C GLY A 189 29.96 -5.97 8.56
N LYS A 190 29.94 -4.88 7.77
CA LYS A 190 28.76 -4.02 7.58
C LYS A 190 28.05 -4.36 6.29
N LYS A 191 26.73 -4.22 6.29
CA LYS A 191 25.89 -4.28 5.10
C LYS A 191 26.33 -3.19 4.10
N GLY A 192 26.27 -3.48 2.80
CA GLY A 192 26.84 -2.60 1.77
C GLY A 192 26.25 -1.20 1.73
N ASP A 193 24.93 -1.06 1.87
CA ASP A 193 24.25 0.24 1.89
C ASP A 193 24.59 1.06 3.17
N HIS A 194 24.78 0.40 4.31
CA HIS A 194 25.26 1.04 5.54
C HIS A 194 26.72 1.53 5.39
N LEU A 195 27.59 0.69 4.82
CA LEU A 195 28.98 1.07 4.58
C LEU A 195 29.08 2.29 3.67
N ILE A 196 28.32 2.32 2.57
CA ILE A 196 28.31 3.44 1.64
C ILE A 196 27.69 4.68 2.29
N GLY A 197 26.67 4.51 3.13
CA GLY A 197 26.08 5.58 3.94
C GLY A 197 27.09 6.24 4.87
N ASP A 198 27.94 5.46 5.52
CA ASP A 198 29.03 5.98 6.38
C ASP A 198 29.98 6.87 5.58
N TYR A 199 30.34 6.48 4.36
CA TYR A 199 31.20 7.31 3.49
C TYR A 199 30.49 8.55 2.97
N TYR A 200 29.17 8.52 2.78
CA TYR A 200 28.40 9.72 2.48
C TYR A 200 28.46 10.73 3.64
N VAL A 201 28.34 10.27 4.87
CA VAL A 201 28.47 11.08 6.09
C VAL A 201 29.91 11.59 6.25
N ALA A 202 30.91 10.75 6.00
CA ALA A 202 32.31 11.14 6.04
C ALA A 202 32.61 12.25 5.02
N PHE A 203 32.09 12.16 3.80
CA PHE A 203 32.20 13.24 2.82
C PHE A 203 31.65 14.57 3.36
N ASP A 204 30.43 14.56 3.90
CA ASP A 204 29.78 15.77 4.40
C ASP A 204 30.57 16.40 5.55
N LYS A 205 31.13 15.60 6.45
CA LYS A 205 31.98 16.07 7.54
C LYS A 205 33.20 16.81 7.02
N HIS A 206 34.00 16.19 6.16
CA HIS A 206 35.22 16.78 5.62
C HIS A 206 34.92 17.98 4.71
N TYR A 207 33.85 17.92 3.93
CA TYR A 207 33.38 19.04 3.12
C TYR A 207 33.03 20.25 3.98
N ARG A 208 32.32 20.08 5.09
CA ARG A 208 32.02 21.20 6.02
C ARG A 208 33.30 21.80 6.64
N GLU A 209 34.29 20.96 6.94
CA GLU A 209 35.61 21.44 7.44
C GLU A 209 36.29 22.31 6.38
N GLU A 210 36.35 21.89 5.12
CA GLU A 210 36.91 22.68 4.01
C GLU A 210 36.14 24.01 3.80
N VAL A 211 34.80 23.94 3.80
CA VAL A 211 33.95 25.15 3.66
C VAL A 211 34.19 26.13 4.78
N ALA A 212 34.32 25.68 6.03
CA ALA A 212 34.59 26.54 7.18
C ALA A 212 35.96 27.25 7.07
N GLN A 213 37.00 26.55 6.61
CA GLN A 213 38.33 27.09 6.40
C GLN A 213 38.33 28.14 5.28
N LEU A 214 37.73 27.83 4.13
CA LEU A 214 37.65 28.78 3.00
C LEU A 214 36.79 30.01 3.33
N LYS A 215 35.66 29.81 4.04
CA LYS A 215 34.83 30.93 4.50
C LYS A 215 35.59 31.88 5.38
N ALA A 216 36.37 31.38 6.34
CA ALA A 216 37.22 32.21 7.20
C ALA A 216 38.28 32.95 6.40
N GLN A 217 38.89 32.34 5.39
CA GLN A 217 39.86 32.97 4.49
C GLN A 217 39.19 34.12 3.71
N TYR A 218 38.07 33.91 3.06
CA TYR A 218 37.36 34.89 2.27
C TYR A 218 36.84 36.07 3.13
N ALA A 219 36.39 35.78 4.35
CA ALA A 219 36.02 36.82 5.32
C ALA A 219 37.24 37.70 5.70
N ALA A 220 38.42 37.12 5.87
CA ALA A 220 39.67 37.84 6.12
C ALA A 220 40.10 38.67 4.91
N GLU A 221 39.72 38.28 3.69
CA GLU A 221 39.94 39.04 2.44
C GLU A 221 38.90 40.18 2.25
N GLY A 222 37.94 40.34 3.18
CA GLY A 222 36.97 41.43 3.19
C GLY A 222 35.64 41.11 2.51
N MET A 223 35.38 39.84 2.23
CA MET A 223 34.08 39.38 1.68
C MET A 223 33.01 39.34 2.76
N ASP A 224 31.77 39.71 2.43
CA ASP A 224 30.66 39.57 3.37
C ASP A 224 30.37 38.09 3.68
N ASP A 225 29.72 37.81 4.82
CA ASP A 225 29.56 36.46 5.36
C ASP A 225 28.79 35.52 4.43
N GLU A 226 27.72 36.03 3.77
CA GLU A 226 26.88 35.23 2.87
C GLU A 226 27.63 34.92 1.55
N ALA A 227 28.30 35.91 0.97
CA ALA A 227 29.09 35.72 -0.24
C ALA A 227 30.31 34.80 0.02
N ALA A 228 30.98 34.96 1.17
CA ALA A 228 32.08 34.09 1.58
C ALA A 228 31.63 32.64 1.75
N GLU A 229 30.49 32.42 2.38
CA GLU A 229 29.93 31.07 2.54
C GLU A 229 29.53 30.44 1.21
N LYS A 230 28.85 31.18 0.35
CA LYS A 230 28.46 30.69 -0.98
C LYS A 230 29.69 30.30 -1.79
N LYS A 231 30.68 31.18 -1.86
CA LYS A 231 31.92 30.92 -2.59
C LYS A 231 32.69 29.72 -2.02
N ALA A 232 32.78 29.62 -0.69
CA ALA A 232 33.44 28.49 -0.03
C ALA A 232 32.77 27.16 -0.36
N LYS A 233 31.43 27.10 -0.40
CA LYS A 233 30.67 25.90 -0.79
C LYS A 233 30.94 25.48 -2.23
N GLU A 234 31.09 26.42 -3.14
CA GLU A 234 31.36 26.15 -4.57
C GLU A 234 32.83 25.79 -4.82
N GLU A 235 33.77 26.33 -4.03
CA GLU A 235 35.19 26.18 -4.26
C GLU A 235 35.90 25.15 -3.39
N ALA A 236 35.22 24.53 -2.44
CA ALA A 236 35.82 23.50 -1.61
C ALA A 236 36.39 22.36 -2.48
N PRO A 237 37.63 21.90 -2.22
CA PRO A 237 38.30 20.88 -3.03
C PRO A 237 37.47 19.60 -3.21
N LEU A 238 36.88 19.07 -2.13
CA LEU A 238 36.10 17.85 -2.17
C LEU A 238 34.88 17.93 -3.11
N ILE A 239 34.16 19.07 -3.14
CA ILE A 239 32.99 19.18 -4.03
C ILE A 239 33.42 19.32 -5.49
N LYS A 240 34.53 20.00 -5.77
CA LYS A 240 35.10 20.05 -7.12
C LYS A 240 35.54 18.68 -7.61
N GLU A 241 36.27 17.92 -6.79
CA GLU A 241 36.68 16.56 -7.14
C GLU A 241 35.47 15.63 -7.36
N ALA A 242 34.40 15.79 -6.58
CA ALA A 242 33.17 15.03 -6.78
C ALA A 242 32.48 15.38 -8.10
N HIS A 243 32.46 16.67 -8.49
CA HIS A 243 31.98 17.10 -9.80
C HIS A 243 32.84 16.56 -10.94
N ASP A 244 34.16 16.61 -10.82
CA ASP A 244 35.08 16.04 -11.81
C ASP A 244 34.86 14.52 -11.97
N MET A 245 34.61 13.82 -10.87
CA MET A 245 34.29 12.39 -10.91
C MET A 245 32.97 12.14 -11.65
N LEU A 246 31.93 12.97 -11.44
CA LEU A 246 30.66 12.87 -12.17
C LEU A 246 30.87 13.08 -13.67
N VAL A 247 31.66 14.09 -14.06
CA VAL A 247 32.01 14.34 -15.47
C VAL A 247 32.74 13.13 -16.09
N LYS A 248 33.71 12.56 -15.37
CA LYS A 248 34.39 11.32 -15.80
C LYS A 248 33.40 10.16 -15.96
N TRP A 249 32.48 10.01 -15.00
CA TRP A 249 31.44 8.98 -15.07
C TRP A 249 30.59 9.13 -16.35
N GLU A 250 30.16 10.35 -16.67
CA GLU A 250 29.36 10.67 -17.86
C GLU A 250 30.12 10.43 -19.18
N HIS A 251 31.44 10.61 -19.16
CA HIS A 251 32.33 10.33 -20.29
C HIS A 251 32.81 8.86 -20.35
N ASN A 252 32.21 7.97 -19.54
CA ASN A 252 32.52 6.55 -19.49
C ASN A 252 33.99 6.23 -19.12
N ASP A 253 34.60 7.03 -18.23
CA ASP A 253 35.91 6.74 -17.69
C ASP A 253 35.91 5.34 -17.04
N PRO A 254 36.79 4.40 -17.48
CA PRO A 254 36.72 3.00 -17.09
C PRO A 254 37.00 2.78 -15.60
N GLU A 255 37.87 3.56 -14.98
CA GLU A 255 38.20 3.43 -13.56
C GLU A 255 37.03 3.92 -12.68
N VAL A 256 36.48 5.08 -13.00
CA VAL A 256 35.31 5.64 -12.30
C VAL A 256 34.09 4.74 -12.46
N ARG A 257 33.85 4.19 -13.67
CA ARG A 257 32.75 3.25 -13.92
C ARG A 257 32.92 1.93 -13.18
N ALA A 258 34.13 1.40 -13.08
CA ALA A 258 34.41 0.18 -12.33
C ALA A 258 34.17 0.38 -10.82
N LEU A 259 34.62 1.51 -10.27
CA LEU A 259 34.38 1.85 -8.87
C LEU A 259 32.87 2.05 -8.60
N TRP A 260 32.20 2.83 -9.44
CA TRP A 260 30.76 3.05 -9.36
C TRP A 260 29.97 1.74 -9.35
N LYS A 261 30.30 0.84 -10.28
CA LYS A 261 29.64 -0.48 -10.35
C LYS A 261 29.88 -1.29 -9.08
N LYS A 262 31.13 -1.38 -8.62
CA LYS A 262 31.51 -2.13 -7.42
C LYS A 262 30.73 -1.64 -6.19
N MET A 263 30.67 -0.34 -5.97
CA MET A 263 30.01 0.24 -4.80
C MET A 263 28.48 0.15 -4.87
N ASN A 264 27.89 0.35 -6.07
CA ASN A 264 26.45 0.16 -6.23
C ASN A 264 26.04 -1.32 -6.09
N ASP A 265 26.83 -2.28 -6.57
CA ASP A 265 26.56 -3.71 -6.33
C ASP A 265 26.45 -4.03 -4.84
N TRP A 266 27.29 -3.42 -3.98
CA TRP A 266 27.17 -3.55 -2.52
C TRP A 266 25.87 -2.97 -1.98
N VAL A 267 25.46 -1.80 -2.48
CA VAL A 267 24.20 -1.16 -2.06
C VAL A 267 23.00 -1.96 -2.51
N TYR A 268 22.99 -2.47 -3.75
CA TYR A 268 21.90 -3.29 -4.26
C TYR A 268 21.71 -4.56 -3.42
N ALA A 269 22.79 -5.23 -3.07
CA ALA A 269 22.73 -6.40 -2.17
C ALA A 269 22.15 -6.02 -0.80
N GLY A 270 22.54 -4.86 -0.25
CA GLY A 270 22.00 -4.35 1.00
C GLY A 270 20.52 -4.02 0.94
N PHE A 271 20.05 -3.38 -0.13
CA PHE A 271 18.62 -3.10 -0.33
C PHE A 271 17.80 -4.39 -0.44
N ASP A 272 18.32 -5.40 -1.15
CA ASP A 272 17.65 -6.69 -1.29
C ASP A 272 17.42 -7.39 0.06
N GLU A 273 18.38 -7.28 1.00
CA GLU A 273 18.22 -7.79 2.36
C GLU A 273 17.08 -7.08 3.10
N THR A 274 17.03 -5.75 3.03
CA THR A 274 15.95 -4.97 3.67
C THR A 274 14.59 -5.27 3.03
N TYR A 275 14.50 -5.36 1.69
CA TYR A 275 13.25 -5.72 1.02
C TYR A 275 12.75 -7.12 1.42
N LYS A 276 13.65 -8.09 1.50
CA LYS A 276 13.30 -9.43 1.99
C LYS A 276 12.81 -9.41 3.43
N ALA A 277 13.49 -8.66 4.30
CA ALA A 277 13.08 -8.52 5.70
C ALA A 277 11.69 -7.88 5.82
N LEU A 278 11.36 -6.88 4.98
CA LEU A 278 10.04 -6.27 4.91
C LEU A 278 8.99 -7.17 4.21
N GLY A 279 9.40 -8.20 3.50
CA GLY A 279 8.50 -9.01 2.70
C GLY A 279 7.91 -8.26 1.49
N VAL A 280 8.69 -7.36 0.89
CA VAL A 280 8.35 -6.63 -0.34
C VAL A 280 9.29 -7.00 -1.48
N GLY A 281 8.87 -6.82 -2.72
CA GLY A 281 9.68 -7.15 -3.89
C GLY A 281 9.20 -6.44 -5.14
N PHE A 282 9.92 -6.65 -6.25
CA PHE A 282 9.68 -6.00 -7.54
C PHE A 282 9.76 -7.02 -8.67
N ASP A 283 8.92 -6.84 -9.67
CA ASP A 283 8.94 -7.64 -10.89
C ASP A 283 9.95 -7.08 -11.89
N LYS A 284 10.18 -5.77 -11.86
CA LYS A 284 11.16 -5.07 -12.70
C LYS A 284 11.80 -3.92 -11.94
N ILE A 285 13.11 -3.81 -12.02
CA ILE A 285 13.88 -2.67 -11.48
C ILE A 285 14.44 -1.87 -12.64
N TYR A 286 14.23 -0.54 -12.61
CA TYR A 286 14.88 0.41 -13.50
C TYR A 286 15.98 1.15 -12.76
N TYR A 287 17.00 1.57 -13.50
CA TYR A 287 18.14 2.30 -12.96
C TYR A 287 18.28 3.64 -13.66
N GLU A 288 18.43 4.71 -12.89
CA GLU A 288 18.59 6.06 -13.44
C GLU A 288 19.77 6.15 -14.39
N SER A 289 20.87 5.42 -14.13
CA SER A 289 22.03 5.31 -15.01
C SER A 289 21.72 4.83 -16.43
N ASN A 290 20.58 4.16 -16.65
CA ASN A 290 20.12 3.70 -17.95
C ASN A 290 19.03 4.61 -18.54
N THR A 291 18.18 5.22 -17.72
CA THR A 291 16.98 5.94 -18.17
C THR A 291 17.26 7.39 -18.60
N TYR A 292 18.30 8.03 -18.07
CA TYR A 292 18.55 9.46 -18.28
C TYR A 292 18.85 9.84 -19.76
N LEU A 293 19.50 8.96 -20.51
CA LEU A 293 19.79 9.21 -21.94
C LEU A 293 18.53 9.10 -22.80
N VAL A 294 17.61 8.21 -22.44
CA VAL A 294 16.34 8.03 -23.16
C VAL A 294 15.49 9.29 -23.04
N GLY A 295 15.42 9.87 -21.85
CA GLY A 295 14.68 11.10 -21.60
C GLY A 295 15.18 12.29 -22.41
N LYS A 296 16.51 12.46 -22.53
CA LYS A 296 17.11 13.52 -23.35
C LYS A 296 16.67 13.41 -24.81
N LYS A 297 16.75 12.21 -25.40
CA LYS A 297 16.31 11.95 -26.76
C LYS A 297 14.82 12.30 -26.95
N LYS A 298 13.98 11.92 -26.00
CA LYS A 298 12.55 12.19 -26.06
C LYS A 298 12.23 13.69 -26.00
N VAL A 299 12.96 14.46 -25.19
CA VAL A 299 12.85 15.92 -25.14
C VAL A 299 13.29 16.56 -26.46
N GLU A 300 14.36 16.06 -27.08
CA GLU A 300 14.81 16.52 -28.41
C GLU A 300 13.76 16.21 -29.50
N GLU A 301 13.12 15.05 -29.46
CA GLU A 301 11.99 14.72 -30.35
C GLU A 301 10.81 15.68 -30.13
N GLY A 302 10.47 16.01 -28.89
CA GLY A 302 9.43 16.97 -28.55
C GLY A 302 9.76 18.38 -29.04
N LEU A 303 11.02 18.79 -28.93
CA LEU A 303 11.52 20.07 -29.46
C LEU A 303 11.37 20.11 -31.00
N ALA A 304 11.77 19.05 -31.70
CA ALA A 304 11.63 18.96 -33.16
C ALA A 304 10.16 18.99 -33.61
N LYS A 305 9.22 18.52 -32.78
CA LYS A 305 7.77 18.58 -33.05
C LYS A 305 7.12 19.92 -32.65
N GLY A 306 7.90 20.88 -32.09
CA GLY A 306 7.37 22.15 -31.62
C GLY A 306 6.57 22.09 -30.32
N LEU A 307 6.68 20.99 -29.55
CA LEU A 307 6.03 20.83 -28.25
C LEU A 307 6.79 21.58 -27.13
N PHE A 308 8.08 21.78 -27.34
CA PHE A 308 9.02 22.47 -26.46
C PHE A 308 9.74 23.59 -27.23
N PHE A 309 10.40 24.48 -26.52
CA PHE A 309 11.14 25.57 -27.13
C PHE A 309 12.53 25.73 -26.51
N ARG A 310 13.43 26.36 -27.25
CA ARG A 310 14.81 26.66 -26.83
C ARG A 310 14.93 28.15 -26.50
N LYS A 311 15.57 28.47 -25.38
CA LYS A 311 15.93 29.85 -25.01
C LYS A 311 17.29 30.24 -25.61
N ASP A 312 17.62 31.52 -25.53
CA ASP A 312 18.87 32.11 -26.08
C ASP A 312 20.12 31.50 -25.42
N ASP A 313 20.03 31.04 -24.18
CA ASP A 313 21.10 30.35 -23.45
C ASP A 313 21.24 28.86 -23.85
N ASN A 314 20.52 28.42 -24.87
CA ASN A 314 20.49 27.05 -25.38
C ASN A 314 19.73 26.03 -24.53
N SER A 315 19.15 26.43 -23.40
CA SER A 315 18.31 25.56 -22.56
C SER A 315 16.96 25.24 -23.22
N VAL A 316 16.39 24.05 -22.94
CA VAL A 316 15.10 23.59 -23.49
C VAL A 316 14.04 23.62 -22.42
N TRP A 317 12.89 24.20 -22.76
CA TRP A 317 11.78 24.45 -21.85
C TRP A 317 10.44 24.00 -22.42
N ALA A 318 9.52 23.60 -21.55
CA ALA A 318 8.10 23.44 -21.83
C ALA A 318 7.33 24.66 -21.32
N ASP A 319 6.47 25.21 -22.16
CA ASP A 319 5.51 26.24 -21.74
C ASP A 319 4.22 25.60 -21.26
N LEU A 320 3.91 25.76 -19.98
CA LEU A 320 2.71 25.23 -19.32
C LEU A 320 1.78 26.35 -18.82
N THR A 321 1.97 27.58 -19.31
CA THR A 321 1.20 28.76 -18.86
C THR A 321 -0.28 28.65 -19.21
N ASN A 322 -0.62 27.97 -20.32
CA ASN A 322 -2.00 27.69 -20.70
C ASN A 322 -2.73 26.75 -19.72
N GLU A 323 -1.99 25.91 -18.99
CA GLU A 323 -2.50 25.04 -17.93
C GLU A 323 -2.44 25.68 -16.54
N GLY A 324 -2.09 26.98 -16.49
CA GLY A 324 -1.95 27.74 -15.23
C GLY A 324 -0.70 27.37 -14.41
N LEU A 325 0.31 26.81 -15.07
CA LEU A 325 1.59 26.43 -14.46
C LEU A 325 2.73 27.28 -15.04
N ASP A 326 3.90 27.22 -14.41
CA ASP A 326 5.10 27.92 -14.88
C ASP A 326 5.75 27.20 -16.07
N GLN A 327 6.65 27.92 -16.78
CA GLN A 327 7.54 27.28 -17.74
C GLN A 327 8.47 26.30 -17.02
N LYS A 328 8.67 25.11 -17.58
CA LYS A 328 9.47 24.04 -16.98
C LYS A 328 10.73 23.76 -17.78
N LEU A 329 11.88 23.83 -17.11
CA LEU A 329 13.18 23.44 -17.67
C LEU A 329 13.19 21.92 -17.90
N LEU A 330 13.64 21.52 -19.10
CA LEU A 330 13.81 20.13 -19.50
C LEU A 330 15.28 19.76 -19.77
N LEU A 331 16.04 20.65 -20.43
CA LEU A 331 17.49 20.51 -20.59
C LEU A 331 18.16 21.80 -20.21
N ARG A 332 19.29 21.72 -19.51
CA ARG A 332 20.11 22.88 -19.18
C ARG A 332 20.83 23.41 -20.42
N SER A 333 21.45 24.59 -20.30
CA SER A 333 22.20 25.24 -21.38
C SER A 333 23.35 24.38 -21.94
N ASP A 334 23.96 23.56 -21.09
CA ASP A 334 25.00 22.58 -21.46
C ASP A 334 24.43 21.28 -22.04
N GLY A 335 23.11 21.16 -22.20
CA GLY A 335 22.41 19.98 -22.71
C GLY A 335 22.26 18.85 -21.71
N THR A 336 22.56 19.06 -20.42
CA THR A 336 22.35 18.04 -19.37
C THR A 336 20.89 17.94 -18.95
N SER A 337 20.47 16.74 -18.56
CA SER A 337 19.11 16.42 -18.14
C SER A 337 18.81 16.92 -16.73
N VAL A 338 17.53 17.24 -16.47
CA VAL A 338 16.98 17.47 -15.14
C VAL A 338 16.09 16.27 -14.73
N TYR A 339 15.62 16.23 -13.48
CA TYR A 339 14.76 15.13 -13.00
C TYR A 339 13.54 14.87 -13.88
N MET A 340 12.88 15.91 -14.35
CA MET A 340 11.74 15.79 -15.26
C MET A 340 12.07 15.02 -16.53
N THR A 341 13.24 15.27 -17.11
CA THR A 341 13.74 14.59 -18.30
C THR A 341 13.98 13.11 -18.03
N GLN A 342 14.52 12.78 -16.87
CA GLN A 342 14.78 11.41 -16.45
C GLN A 342 13.48 10.62 -16.29
N ASP A 343 12.46 11.24 -15.69
CA ASP A 343 11.14 10.62 -15.51
C ASP A 343 10.43 10.37 -16.84
N ILE A 344 10.56 11.29 -17.81
CA ILE A 344 10.07 11.08 -19.18
C ILE A 344 10.75 9.85 -19.82
N GLY A 345 12.06 9.73 -19.66
CA GLY A 345 12.81 8.58 -20.20
C GLY A 345 12.43 7.27 -19.55
N THR A 346 12.25 7.26 -18.24
CA THR A 346 11.80 6.09 -17.50
C THR A 346 10.39 5.67 -17.93
N ALA A 347 9.49 6.63 -18.12
CA ALA A 347 8.14 6.38 -18.61
C ALA A 347 8.15 5.74 -20.00
N GLU A 348 8.98 6.23 -20.93
CA GLU A 348 9.11 5.64 -22.27
C GLU A 348 9.61 4.19 -22.21
N MET A 349 10.62 3.91 -21.41
CA MET A 349 11.13 2.54 -21.24
C MET A 349 10.06 1.59 -20.72
N ARG A 350 9.30 2.03 -19.72
CA ARG A 350 8.19 1.24 -19.15
C ARG A 350 7.10 0.93 -20.16
N PHE A 351 6.72 1.94 -20.95
CA PHE A 351 5.72 1.77 -22.01
C PHE A 351 6.19 0.81 -23.10
N ASN A 352 7.48 0.79 -23.41
CA ASN A 352 8.07 -0.16 -24.36
C ASN A 352 8.16 -1.58 -23.80
N ASP A 353 8.43 -1.73 -22.50
CA ASP A 353 8.56 -3.03 -21.83
C ASP A 353 7.20 -3.71 -21.58
N TYR A 354 6.14 -2.92 -21.32
CA TYR A 354 4.83 -3.43 -20.90
C TYR A 354 3.67 -2.67 -21.58
N PRO A 355 2.58 -3.36 -21.93
CA PRO A 355 1.34 -2.73 -22.41
C PRO A 355 0.53 -2.15 -21.23
N ILE A 356 1.00 -1.07 -20.65
CA ILE A 356 0.43 -0.46 -19.44
C ILE A 356 -0.91 0.19 -19.74
N ASP A 357 -1.96 -0.18 -18.99
CA ASP A 357 -3.26 0.48 -19.00
C ASP A 357 -3.34 1.60 -17.96
N LYS A 358 -2.69 1.42 -16.80
CA LYS A 358 -2.63 2.43 -15.73
C LYS A 358 -1.27 2.43 -15.06
N MET A 359 -0.68 3.63 -14.89
CA MET A 359 0.56 3.83 -14.16
C MET A 359 0.30 4.54 -12.83
N ILE A 360 0.75 3.95 -11.73
CA ILE A 360 0.62 4.51 -10.38
C ILE A 360 2.01 4.75 -9.80
N TYR A 361 2.27 5.99 -9.38
CA TYR A 361 3.49 6.39 -8.69
C TYR A 361 3.19 6.60 -7.21
N VAL A 362 3.82 5.80 -6.35
CA VAL A 362 3.71 5.91 -4.89
C VAL A 362 4.82 6.83 -4.39
N VAL A 363 4.51 8.12 -4.25
CA VAL A 363 5.51 9.16 -3.92
C VAL A 363 4.91 10.16 -2.92
N GLY A 364 5.74 10.74 -2.07
CA GLY A 364 5.32 11.71 -1.07
C GLY A 364 4.65 12.95 -1.66
N ASN A 365 3.79 13.59 -0.88
CA ASN A 365 3.00 14.75 -1.28
C ASN A 365 3.84 15.99 -1.63
N GLU A 366 5.11 16.01 -1.28
CA GLU A 366 6.07 17.04 -1.66
C GLU A 366 6.26 17.13 -3.19
N GLN A 367 5.94 16.04 -3.92
CA GLN A 367 6.11 15.91 -5.36
C GLN A 367 4.81 16.15 -6.16
N ASN A 368 3.73 16.62 -5.54
CA ASN A 368 2.44 16.84 -6.21
C ASN A 368 2.57 17.68 -7.49
N TYR A 369 3.29 18.80 -7.40
CA TYR A 369 3.54 19.69 -8.54
C TYR A 369 4.33 18.99 -9.66
N HIS A 370 5.35 18.22 -9.29
CA HIS A 370 6.19 17.49 -10.24
C HIS A 370 5.37 16.48 -11.06
N PHE A 371 4.51 15.70 -10.41
CA PHE A 371 3.67 14.71 -11.11
C PHE A 371 2.55 15.34 -11.94
N GLN A 372 2.04 16.51 -11.53
CA GLN A 372 1.12 17.28 -12.36
C GLN A 372 1.79 17.70 -13.68
N VAL A 373 2.99 18.23 -13.60
CA VAL A 373 3.79 18.61 -14.78
C VAL A 373 4.12 17.37 -15.64
N LEU A 374 4.59 16.29 -15.02
CA LEU A 374 4.93 15.05 -15.73
C LEU A 374 3.73 14.50 -16.51
N SER A 375 2.55 14.46 -15.92
CA SER A 375 1.31 14.01 -16.57
C SER A 375 1.02 14.80 -17.85
N ILE A 376 1.12 16.13 -17.80
CA ILE A 376 0.91 17.01 -18.96
C ILE A 376 1.96 16.76 -20.06
N LEU A 377 3.23 16.64 -19.67
CA LEU A 377 4.31 16.43 -20.65
C LEU A 377 4.20 15.07 -21.32
N LEU A 378 3.86 14.02 -20.60
CA LEU A 378 3.65 12.68 -21.16
C LEU A 378 2.47 12.65 -22.14
N ASP A 379 1.37 13.32 -21.81
CA ASP A 379 0.23 13.47 -22.72
C ASP A 379 0.62 14.22 -24.01
N ARG A 380 1.32 15.36 -23.90
CA ARG A 380 1.83 16.13 -25.05
C ARG A 380 2.78 15.30 -25.94
N LEU A 381 3.58 14.44 -25.34
CA LEU A 381 4.49 13.53 -26.04
C LEU A 381 3.78 12.33 -26.69
N GLY A 382 2.47 12.16 -26.43
CA GLY A 382 1.63 11.15 -27.06
C GLY A 382 1.53 9.83 -26.29
N PHE A 383 1.87 9.79 -24.99
CA PHE A 383 1.64 8.62 -24.14
C PHE A 383 0.16 8.52 -23.80
N LYS A 384 -0.48 7.39 -24.13
CA LYS A 384 -1.92 7.18 -23.95
C LYS A 384 -2.42 7.34 -22.51
N TRP A 385 -1.59 7.01 -21.55
CA TRP A 385 -1.90 7.08 -20.11
C TRP A 385 -1.35 8.34 -19.44
N GLY A 386 -0.79 9.29 -20.19
CA GLY A 386 -0.21 10.51 -19.63
C GLY A 386 -1.19 11.29 -18.74
N LYS A 387 -2.43 11.52 -19.20
CA LYS A 387 -3.49 12.20 -18.43
C LYS A 387 -4.07 11.35 -17.30
N GLU A 388 -3.99 10.03 -17.39
CA GLU A 388 -4.53 9.07 -16.42
C GLU A 388 -3.47 8.57 -15.44
N LEU A 389 -2.28 9.17 -15.47
CA LEU A 389 -1.24 8.93 -14.49
C LEU A 389 -1.77 9.20 -13.08
N VAL A 390 -1.60 8.23 -12.21
CA VAL A 390 -2.00 8.34 -10.81
C VAL A 390 -0.78 8.63 -9.96
N HIS A 391 -0.72 9.80 -9.36
CA HIS A 391 0.17 10.06 -8.24
C HIS A 391 -0.54 9.64 -6.96
N PHE A 392 -0.19 8.46 -6.44
CA PHE A 392 -0.59 8.05 -5.11
C PHE A 392 0.23 8.83 -4.09
N SER A 393 -0.27 10.04 -3.80
CA SER A 393 0.36 11.00 -2.91
C SER A 393 0.12 10.62 -1.45
N TYR A 394 1.19 10.49 -0.66
CA TYR A 394 1.07 10.17 0.75
C TYR A 394 1.78 11.20 1.64
N GLY A 395 1.30 11.33 2.89
CA GLY A 395 1.87 12.22 3.89
C GLY A 395 3.13 11.65 4.53
N MET A 396 3.85 12.50 5.25
CA MET A 396 5.11 12.16 5.90
C MET A 396 4.89 11.29 7.14
N VAL A 397 5.88 10.47 7.47
CA VAL A 397 5.97 9.79 8.77
C VAL A 397 6.98 10.52 9.65
N GLU A 398 6.58 10.79 10.87
CA GLU A 398 7.37 11.50 11.87
C GLU A 398 7.56 10.63 13.12
N LEU A 399 8.59 10.94 13.89
CA LEU A 399 8.83 10.34 15.19
C LEU A 399 8.31 11.27 16.30
N PRO A 400 8.02 10.74 17.52
CA PRO A 400 7.61 11.56 18.66
C PRO A 400 8.54 12.74 18.97
N ASN A 401 9.82 12.61 18.63
CA ASN A 401 10.87 13.60 18.87
C ASN A 401 11.12 14.56 17.69
N GLY A 402 10.26 14.59 16.67
CA GLY A 402 10.30 15.51 15.54
C GLY A 402 10.58 14.86 14.18
N LYS A 403 10.71 15.71 13.14
CA LYS A 403 10.94 15.25 11.75
C LYS A 403 12.28 14.55 11.58
N MET A 404 12.30 13.48 10.80
CA MET A 404 13.53 12.83 10.36
C MET A 404 14.35 13.75 9.46
N LYS A 405 15.53 14.15 9.90
CA LYS A 405 16.49 14.90 9.08
C LYS A 405 17.67 14.01 8.69
N SER A 406 17.79 13.73 7.41
CA SER A 406 18.84 12.85 6.87
C SER A 406 20.28 13.37 7.01
N ARG A 407 20.47 14.66 7.33
CA ARG A 407 21.80 15.30 7.41
C ARG A 407 22.41 15.34 8.83
N GLU A 408 21.66 14.95 9.86
CA GLU A 408 22.07 15.10 11.27
C GLU A 408 22.14 13.77 12.04
N GLY A 409 22.08 12.61 11.36
CA GLY A 409 22.16 11.30 12.01
C GLY A 409 20.91 10.90 12.83
N THR A 410 19.79 11.61 12.66
CA THR A 410 18.52 11.36 13.37
C THR A 410 17.48 10.63 12.52
N VAL A 411 17.91 9.96 11.45
CA VAL A 411 17.05 9.14 10.60
C VAL A 411 16.96 7.75 11.20
N VAL A 412 15.75 7.23 11.41
CA VAL A 412 15.56 5.84 11.83
C VAL A 412 15.85 4.94 10.64
N ASP A 413 16.92 4.18 10.75
CA ASP A 413 17.29 3.15 9.80
C ASP A 413 16.23 2.06 9.72
N ALA A 414 15.95 1.55 8.52
CA ALA A 414 14.90 0.55 8.32
C ALA A 414 15.25 -0.80 8.98
N ASP A 415 16.51 -1.22 8.90
CA ASP A 415 16.95 -2.50 9.48
C ASP A 415 16.94 -2.45 11.00
N ASP A 416 17.40 -1.34 11.58
CA ASP A 416 17.34 -1.10 13.04
C ASP A 416 15.88 -1.08 13.54
N LEU A 417 14.99 -0.43 12.79
CA LEU A 417 13.58 -0.41 13.12
C LEU A 417 12.96 -1.80 13.10
N ILE A 418 13.22 -2.59 12.05
CA ILE A 418 12.73 -3.96 11.95
C ILE A 418 13.25 -4.81 13.10
N ALA A 419 14.54 -4.73 13.39
CA ALA A 419 15.17 -5.48 14.48
C ALA A 419 14.57 -5.11 15.85
N ALA A 420 14.38 -3.81 16.12
CA ALA A 420 13.75 -3.32 17.34
C ALA A 420 12.32 -3.86 17.49
N MET A 421 11.51 -3.77 16.43
CA MET A 421 10.12 -4.25 16.46
C MET A 421 10.03 -5.75 16.72
N ILE A 422 10.94 -6.55 16.17
CA ILE A 422 11.00 -8.00 16.41
C ILE A 422 11.41 -8.28 17.87
N ALA A 423 12.40 -7.57 18.39
CA ALA A 423 12.85 -7.71 19.77
C ALA A 423 11.75 -7.35 20.77
N ASP A 424 11.07 -6.23 20.56
CA ASP A 424 9.95 -5.77 21.42
C ASP A 424 8.77 -6.76 21.36
N ALA A 425 8.46 -7.30 20.19
CA ALA A 425 7.42 -8.32 20.04
C ALA A 425 7.79 -9.62 20.77
N LYS A 426 9.06 -10.02 20.74
CA LYS A 426 9.56 -11.19 21.48
C LYS A 426 9.41 -10.98 22.97
N GLN A 427 9.89 -9.86 23.49
CA GLN A 427 9.82 -9.52 24.91
C GLN A 427 8.35 -9.46 25.38
N THR A 428 7.49 -8.73 24.68
CA THR A 428 6.07 -8.61 25.06
C THR A 428 5.36 -9.97 25.06
N SER A 429 5.66 -10.82 24.07
CA SER A 429 5.08 -12.17 24.00
C SER A 429 5.57 -13.08 25.14
N GLU A 430 6.82 -12.96 25.56
CA GLU A 430 7.38 -13.67 26.72
C GLU A 430 6.69 -13.21 28.03
N GLU A 431 6.58 -11.89 28.26
CA GLU A 431 5.93 -11.30 29.43
C GLU A 431 4.45 -11.72 29.56
N LEU A 432 3.76 -11.85 28.42
CA LEU A 432 2.37 -12.32 28.36
C LEU A 432 2.24 -13.86 28.41
N GLY A 433 3.35 -14.60 28.53
CA GLY A 433 3.34 -16.06 28.61
C GLY A 433 2.89 -16.76 27.32
N LYS A 434 3.03 -16.11 26.16
CA LYS A 434 2.57 -16.63 24.88
C LYS A 434 3.44 -17.74 24.30
N PHE A 435 4.66 -17.89 24.75
CA PHE A 435 5.66 -18.84 24.21
C PHE A 435 5.74 -20.16 24.97
N LYS A 436 4.69 -20.51 25.71
CA LYS A 436 4.66 -21.77 26.43
C LYS A 436 4.75 -22.97 25.48
N ASP A 437 5.62 -23.90 25.81
CA ASP A 437 5.83 -25.16 25.05
C ASP A 437 6.31 -24.96 23.61
N MET A 438 7.06 -23.88 23.33
CA MET A 438 7.61 -23.57 22.00
C MET A 438 9.15 -23.65 21.99
N SER A 439 9.73 -24.12 20.89
CA SER A 439 11.16 -24.07 20.64
C SER A 439 11.66 -22.63 20.45
N GLU A 440 12.96 -22.41 20.52
CA GLU A 440 13.55 -21.08 20.29
C GLU A 440 13.31 -20.61 18.83
N GLU A 441 13.38 -21.53 17.87
CA GLU A 441 13.10 -21.23 16.46
C GLU A 441 11.65 -20.79 16.27
N GLU A 442 10.68 -21.48 16.89
CA GLU A 442 9.27 -21.10 16.86
C GLU A 442 9.04 -19.73 17.49
N ARG A 443 9.67 -19.44 18.63
CA ARG A 443 9.59 -18.13 19.31
C ARG A 443 10.13 -17.01 18.45
N ASN A 444 11.28 -17.21 17.81
CA ASN A 444 11.89 -16.22 16.93
C ASN A 444 11.02 -15.97 15.68
N GLU A 445 10.45 -17.01 15.09
CA GLU A 445 9.57 -16.85 13.93
C GLU A 445 8.27 -16.14 14.30
N ILE A 446 7.65 -16.47 15.44
CA ILE A 446 6.45 -15.77 15.91
C ILE A 446 6.80 -14.31 16.23
N ALA A 447 7.92 -14.03 16.87
CA ALA A 447 8.38 -12.68 17.15
C ALA A 447 8.57 -11.86 15.86
N ARG A 448 9.15 -12.48 14.81
CA ARG A 448 9.27 -11.85 13.48
C ARG A 448 7.89 -11.52 12.89
N VAL A 449 6.99 -12.48 12.85
CA VAL A 449 5.65 -12.30 12.28
C VAL A 449 4.87 -11.23 13.04
N VAL A 450 4.93 -11.24 14.36
CA VAL A 450 4.20 -10.28 15.23
C VAL A 450 4.82 -8.89 15.15
N GLY A 451 6.14 -8.78 15.23
CA GLY A 451 6.87 -7.51 15.15
C GLY A 451 6.65 -6.80 13.81
N LEU A 452 6.79 -7.55 12.70
CA LEU A 452 6.48 -7.02 11.37
C LEU A 452 4.99 -6.72 11.20
N GLY A 453 4.11 -7.55 11.73
CA GLY A 453 2.67 -7.32 11.71
C GLY A 453 2.29 -6.04 12.43
N ALA A 454 2.89 -5.78 13.60
CA ALA A 454 2.70 -4.55 14.37
C ALA A 454 3.15 -3.32 13.57
N LEU A 455 4.36 -3.33 13.02
CA LEU A 455 4.92 -2.25 12.21
C LEU A 455 4.05 -1.95 10.99
N LYS A 456 3.76 -2.96 10.18
CA LYS A 456 3.02 -2.82 8.93
C LYS A 456 1.59 -2.33 9.18
N TYR A 457 0.89 -2.94 10.12
CA TYR A 457 -0.48 -2.56 10.43
C TYR A 457 -0.58 -1.12 10.96
N PHE A 458 0.33 -0.73 11.86
CA PHE A 458 0.35 0.63 12.42
C PHE A 458 0.51 1.70 11.32
N ILE A 459 1.37 1.44 10.34
CA ILE A 459 1.59 2.34 9.20
C ILE A 459 0.38 2.33 8.26
N LEU A 460 -0.17 1.16 7.95
CA LEU A 460 -1.20 1.00 6.90
C LEU A 460 -2.63 1.31 7.38
N LYS A 461 -2.91 1.27 8.68
CA LYS A 461 -4.23 1.63 9.22
C LYS A 461 -4.56 3.13 9.10
N VAL A 462 -3.55 3.97 8.94
CA VAL A 462 -3.71 5.42 8.78
C VAL A 462 -3.98 5.75 7.32
N ASP A 463 -4.94 6.67 7.05
CA ASP A 463 -5.15 7.20 5.70
C ASP A 463 -3.81 7.70 5.13
N ALA A 464 -3.42 7.18 3.98
CA ALA A 464 -2.12 7.44 3.39
C ALA A 464 -1.87 8.95 3.16
N ARG A 465 -2.91 9.74 2.87
CA ARG A 465 -2.82 11.19 2.63
C ARG A 465 -2.45 12.00 3.88
N LYS A 466 -2.63 11.42 5.07
CA LYS A 466 -2.31 12.08 6.34
C LYS A 466 -0.85 11.87 6.72
N ASN A 467 -0.25 12.89 7.32
CA ASN A 467 0.97 12.70 8.09
C ASN A 467 0.68 11.80 9.29
N MET A 468 1.65 11.03 9.70
CA MET A 468 1.51 10.14 10.84
C MET A 468 2.71 10.23 11.78
N LEU A 469 2.43 9.98 13.05
CA LEU A 469 3.43 9.78 14.08
C LEU A 469 3.60 8.28 14.31
N PHE A 470 4.79 7.74 14.13
CA PHE A 470 5.07 6.34 14.40
C PHE A 470 5.46 6.16 15.86
N ASN A 471 4.69 5.35 16.58
CA ASN A 471 4.97 4.97 17.97
C ASN A 471 5.11 3.45 18.07
N PRO A 472 6.33 2.92 18.29
CA PRO A 472 6.58 1.48 18.41
C PRO A 472 5.79 0.81 19.52
N GLU A 473 5.74 1.40 20.72
CA GLU A 473 5.07 0.83 21.89
C GLU A 473 3.57 0.63 21.66
N GLU A 474 2.90 1.63 21.07
CA GLU A 474 1.46 1.53 20.75
C GLU A 474 1.17 0.49 19.67
N SER A 475 2.14 0.20 18.80
CA SER A 475 1.96 -0.72 17.68
C SER A 475 1.89 -2.18 18.09
N ILE A 476 2.49 -2.55 19.23
CA ILE A 476 2.60 -3.94 19.73
C ILE A 476 1.47 -4.30 20.71
N ASP A 477 0.57 -3.40 21.04
CA ASP A 477 -0.55 -3.69 21.94
C ASP A 477 -1.46 -4.81 21.40
N PHE A 478 -1.70 -5.84 22.24
CA PHE A 478 -2.57 -6.98 21.93
C PHE A 478 -4.06 -6.72 22.15
N ASN A 479 -4.44 -5.56 22.66
CA ASN A 479 -5.83 -5.22 23.00
C ASN A 479 -6.37 -4.03 22.18
N GLY A 480 -5.51 -3.34 21.44
CA GLY A 480 -5.86 -2.15 20.70
C GLY A 480 -6.17 -2.41 19.22
N ASN A 481 -6.31 -1.32 18.44
CA ASN A 481 -6.40 -1.39 16.99
C ASN A 481 -5.01 -1.62 16.40
N THR A 482 -4.52 -2.85 16.45
CA THR A 482 -3.14 -3.24 16.11
C THR A 482 -3.09 -4.53 15.31
N GLY A 483 -1.96 -4.76 14.63
CA GLY A 483 -1.68 -6.02 13.96
C GLY A 483 -1.71 -7.22 14.91
N PRO A 484 -1.01 -7.17 16.06
CA PRO A 484 -1.01 -8.25 17.04
C PRO A 484 -2.40 -8.64 17.56
N PHE A 485 -3.33 -7.70 17.72
CA PHE A 485 -4.71 -8.00 18.12
C PHE A 485 -5.42 -8.91 17.08
N ILE A 486 -5.25 -8.59 15.80
CA ILE A 486 -5.85 -9.38 14.71
C ILE A 486 -5.14 -10.73 14.59
N GLN A 487 -3.81 -10.74 14.65
CA GLN A 487 -3.00 -11.97 14.58
C GLN A 487 -3.33 -12.93 15.72
N TYR A 488 -3.51 -12.41 16.94
CA TYR A 488 -3.90 -13.22 18.09
C TYR A 488 -5.29 -13.83 17.92
N THR A 489 -6.24 -13.10 17.35
CA THR A 489 -7.58 -13.63 17.06
C THR A 489 -7.50 -14.74 16.01
N TYR A 490 -6.70 -14.58 14.96
CA TYR A 490 -6.45 -15.65 14.00
C TYR A 490 -5.85 -16.90 14.67
N ALA A 491 -4.80 -16.74 15.47
CA ALA A 491 -4.18 -17.87 16.18
C ALA A 491 -5.15 -18.57 17.14
N ARG A 492 -6.05 -17.82 17.80
CA ARG A 492 -7.15 -18.35 18.60
C ARG A 492 -8.08 -19.22 17.78
N ILE A 493 -8.52 -18.76 16.62
CA ILE A 493 -9.37 -19.53 15.70
C ILE A 493 -8.65 -20.82 15.31
N ARG A 494 -7.37 -20.75 14.94
CA ARG A 494 -6.58 -21.95 14.60
C ARG A 494 -6.48 -22.93 15.76
N SER A 495 -6.39 -22.43 17.00
CA SER A 495 -6.40 -23.27 18.21
C SER A 495 -7.74 -23.96 18.41
N ILE A 496 -8.86 -23.27 18.20
CA ILE A 496 -10.21 -23.86 18.29
C ILE A 496 -10.37 -25.00 17.28
N LEU A 497 -9.97 -24.77 16.02
CA LEU A 497 -10.04 -25.77 14.95
C LEU A 497 -9.15 -27.00 15.24
N ARG A 498 -7.95 -26.80 15.79
CA ARG A 498 -7.07 -27.92 16.22
C ARG A 498 -7.69 -28.72 17.38
N LYS A 499 -8.32 -28.05 18.35
CA LYS A 499 -9.02 -28.73 19.46
C LYS A 499 -10.19 -29.56 18.94
N ALA A 500 -11.01 -29.00 18.03
CA ALA A 500 -12.10 -29.75 17.40
C ALA A 500 -11.58 -31.01 16.70
N ALA A 501 -10.52 -30.91 15.93
CA ALA A 501 -9.89 -32.04 15.25
C ALA A 501 -9.36 -33.10 16.23
N ALA A 502 -8.77 -32.68 17.35
CA ALA A 502 -8.29 -33.60 18.41
C ALA A 502 -9.44 -34.33 19.12
N GLU A 503 -10.62 -33.73 19.19
CA GLU A 503 -11.85 -34.32 19.70
C GLU A 503 -12.59 -35.17 18.63
N GLY A 504 -12.02 -35.33 17.43
CA GLY A 504 -12.60 -36.09 16.32
C GLY A 504 -13.71 -35.37 15.56
N ILE A 505 -13.90 -34.06 15.80
CA ILE A 505 -14.88 -33.23 15.12
C ILE A 505 -14.34 -32.78 13.77
N THR A 506 -14.98 -33.17 12.69
CA THR A 506 -14.63 -32.74 11.34
C THR A 506 -15.44 -31.50 10.95
N VAL A 507 -14.80 -30.43 10.54
CA VAL A 507 -15.47 -29.26 9.96
C VAL A 507 -15.94 -29.62 8.56
N PRO A 508 -17.26 -29.64 8.26
CA PRO A 508 -17.75 -30.04 6.97
C PRO A 508 -17.44 -29.03 5.88
N ALA A 509 -17.25 -29.48 4.66
CA ALA A 509 -17.10 -28.63 3.49
C ALA A 509 -18.40 -27.87 3.15
N THR A 510 -19.56 -28.46 3.45
CA THR A 510 -20.88 -27.90 3.15
C THR A 510 -21.82 -28.17 4.32
N LEU A 511 -22.55 -27.17 4.76
CA LEU A 511 -23.61 -27.25 5.76
C LEU A 511 -24.93 -27.64 5.09
N SER A 512 -25.79 -28.39 5.81
CA SER A 512 -27.18 -28.62 5.39
C SER A 512 -27.95 -27.28 5.42
N ALA A 513 -28.84 -27.07 4.44
CA ALA A 513 -29.67 -25.87 4.33
C ALA A 513 -30.58 -25.62 5.56
N GLU A 514 -30.87 -26.69 6.33
CA GLU A 514 -31.75 -26.62 7.50
C GLU A 514 -31.01 -26.38 8.82
N MET A 515 -29.68 -26.12 8.78
CA MET A 515 -28.91 -25.80 9.97
C MET A 515 -29.47 -24.56 10.66
N PRO A 516 -29.61 -24.57 11.99
CA PRO A 516 -30.12 -23.40 12.73
C PRO A 516 -29.10 -22.28 12.73
N LEU A 517 -29.60 -21.06 12.59
CA LEU A 517 -28.80 -19.83 12.74
C LEU A 517 -29.46 -18.88 13.74
N ASN A 518 -28.71 -18.36 14.68
CA ASN A 518 -29.16 -17.25 15.52
C ASN A 518 -28.78 -15.89 14.91
N GLU A 519 -29.32 -14.82 15.47
CA GLU A 519 -29.06 -13.45 14.99
C GLU A 519 -27.57 -13.09 14.94
N LYS A 520 -26.79 -13.53 15.94
CA LYS A 520 -25.36 -13.20 16.02
C LYS A 520 -24.52 -13.98 14.99
N GLU A 521 -24.92 -15.19 14.68
CA GLU A 521 -24.33 -15.97 13.59
C GLU A 521 -24.63 -15.32 12.24
N ILE A 522 -25.85 -14.84 12.02
CA ILE A 522 -26.24 -14.08 10.83
C ILE A 522 -25.46 -12.76 10.73
N GLU A 523 -25.34 -11.98 11.82
CA GLU A 523 -24.54 -10.76 11.84
C GLU A 523 -23.08 -11.02 11.42
N LEU A 524 -22.51 -12.14 11.84
CA LEU A 524 -21.14 -12.52 11.50
C LEU A 524 -21.03 -12.93 10.01
N ILE A 525 -22.02 -13.67 9.47
CA ILE A 525 -22.10 -13.98 8.03
C ILE A 525 -22.18 -12.69 7.20
N GLN A 526 -23.03 -11.74 7.61
CA GLN A 526 -23.12 -10.43 6.96
C GLN A 526 -21.78 -9.71 6.96
N LYS A 527 -21.07 -9.75 8.09
CA LYS A 527 -19.75 -9.10 8.22
C LYS A 527 -18.71 -9.75 7.30
N LEU A 528 -18.74 -11.04 7.15
CA LEU A 528 -17.90 -11.78 6.19
C LEU A 528 -18.23 -11.40 4.74
N ASN A 529 -19.51 -11.23 4.42
CA ASN A 529 -19.97 -10.85 3.08
C ASN A 529 -19.51 -9.45 2.65
N GLU A 530 -19.31 -8.54 3.60
CA GLU A 530 -18.79 -7.18 3.35
C GLU A 530 -17.36 -7.17 2.78
N PHE A 531 -16.60 -8.27 2.87
CA PHE A 531 -15.18 -8.30 2.46
C PHE A 531 -14.98 -7.94 1.00
N GLY A 532 -15.77 -8.49 0.09
CA GLY A 532 -15.68 -8.19 -1.34
C GLY A 532 -15.90 -6.70 -1.65
N ALA A 533 -16.90 -6.10 -1.02
CA ALA A 533 -17.17 -4.66 -1.14
C ALA A 533 -16.02 -3.81 -0.55
N ALA A 534 -15.45 -4.24 0.57
CA ALA A 534 -14.29 -3.56 1.18
C ALA A 534 -13.05 -3.61 0.27
N VAL A 535 -12.78 -4.76 -0.37
CA VAL A 535 -11.68 -4.91 -1.34
C VAL A 535 -11.92 -4.04 -2.57
N GLU A 536 -13.13 -4.03 -3.11
CA GLU A 536 -13.48 -3.20 -4.26
C GLU A 536 -13.33 -1.70 -3.95
N GLN A 537 -13.85 -1.25 -2.80
CA GLN A 537 -13.73 0.14 -2.39
C GLN A 537 -12.28 0.54 -2.13
N ALA A 538 -11.51 -0.32 -1.48
CA ALA A 538 -10.09 -0.08 -1.25
C ALA A 538 -9.30 0.08 -2.57
N GLY A 539 -9.66 -0.67 -3.61
CA GLY A 539 -9.09 -0.53 -4.96
C GLY A 539 -9.47 0.78 -5.64
N LYS A 540 -10.73 1.20 -5.52
CA LYS A 540 -11.22 2.49 -6.07
C LYS A 540 -10.56 3.69 -5.41
N ASP A 541 -10.41 3.65 -4.08
CA ASP A 541 -9.89 4.75 -3.28
C ASP A 541 -8.36 4.70 -3.11
N TYR A 542 -7.70 3.67 -3.62
CA TYR A 542 -6.30 3.37 -3.35
C TYR A 542 -6.00 3.36 -1.84
N SER A 543 -6.79 2.62 -1.05
CA SER A 543 -6.83 2.74 0.41
C SER A 543 -6.49 1.44 1.15
N PRO A 544 -5.21 1.18 1.46
CA PRO A 544 -4.84 0.10 2.38
C PRO A 544 -5.53 0.20 3.74
N SER A 545 -5.75 1.42 4.24
CA SER A 545 -6.43 1.64 5.52
C SER A 545 -7.87 1.15 5.54
N GLY A 546 -8.55 1.09 4.40
CA GLY A 546 -9.87 0.49 4.27
C GLY A 546 -9.86 -1.01 4.60
N ILE A 547 -8.86 -1.73 4.11
CA ILE A 547 -8.67 -3.17 4.42
C ILE A 547 -8.29 -3.36 5.89
N ALA A 548 -7.35 -2.56 6.42
CA ALA A 548 -6.96 -2.61 7.82
C ALA A 548 -8.16 -2.42 8.75
N ASN A 549 -8.99 -1.42 8.48
CA ASN A 549 -10.20 -1.15 9.24
C ASN A 549 -11.21 -2.32 9.16
N TYR A 550 -11.41 -2.88 7.97
CA TYR A 550 -12.29 -4.03 7.80
C TYR A 550 -11.81 -5.23 8.64
N CYS A 551 -10.52 -5.57 8.59
CA CYS A 551 -9.94 -6.67 9.38
C CYS A 551 -10.13 -6.44 10.88
N TYR A 552 -9.93 -5.21 11.35
CA TYR A 552 -10.15 -4.85 12.75
C TYR A 552 -11.62 -5.02 13.17
N GLU A 553 -12.56 -4.51 12.37
CA GLU A 553 -13.99 -4.63 12.67
C GLU A 553 -14.47 -6.08 12.62
N LEU A 554 -13.99 -6.90 11.67
CA LEU A 554 -14.28 -8.34 11.65
C LEU A 554 -13.72 -9.03 12.90
N THR A 555 -12.51 -8.68 13.31
CA THR A 555 -11.88 -9.22 14.54
C THR A 555 -12.70 -8.90 15.78
N LYS A 556 -13.18 -7.66 15.93
CA LYS A 556 -14.05 -7.26 17.03
C LYS A 556 -15.37 -8.04 17.01
N ALA A 557 -16.00 -8.15 15.85
CA ALA A 557 -17.26 -8.89 15.70
C ALA A 557 -17.10 -10.37 16.10
N PHE A 558 -16.01 -11.00 15.68
CA PHE A 558 -15.73 -12.39 16.07
C PHE A 558 -15.40 -12.53 17.55
N ASN A 559 -14.59 -11.64 18.12
CA ASN A 559 -14.26 -11.71 19.56
C ASN A 559 -15.50 -11.49 20.43
N GLN A 560 -16.42 -10.59 20.06
CA GLN A 560 -17.71 -10.42 20.75
C GLN A 560 -18.56 -11.69 20.62
N PHE A 561 -18.68 -12.25 19.42
CA PHE A 561 -19.38 -13.50 19.18
C PHE A 561 -18.81 -14.64 20.03
N TYR A 562 -17.49 -14.82 20.04
CA TYR A 562 -16.80 -15.87 20.79
C TYR A 562 -16.95 -15.72 22.32
N HIS A 563 -17.05 -14.48 22.81
CA HIS A 563 -17.34 -14.19 24.22
C HIS A 563 -18.76 -14.61 24.60
N ASP A 564 -19.73 -14.33 23.74
CA ASP A 564 -21.16 -14.54 24.03
C ASP A 564 -21.59 -15.99 23.75
N TYR A 565 -20.94 -16.68 22.81
CA TYR A 565 -21.29 -18.02 22.36
C TYR A 565 -20.09 -18.96 22.37
N SER A 566 -20.17 -20.03 23.16
CA SER A 566 -19.17 -21.10 23.08
C SER A 566 -19.24 -21.82 21.73
N ILE A 567 -18.08 -22.10 21.12
CA ILE A 567 -18.02 -22.86 19.86
C ILE A 567 -18.01 -24.36 20.17
N LEU A 568 -17.01 -24.85 20.91
CA LEU A 568 -16.88 -26.28 21.23
C LEU A 568 -17.86 -26.76 22.31
N GLY A 569 -18.30 -25.83 23.20
CA GLY A 569 -19.31 -26.09 24.21
C GLY A 569 -20.71 -25.63 23.80
N ALA A 570 -21.06 -25.65 22.52
CA ALA A 570 -22.41 -25.35 22.05
C ALA A 570 -23.42 -26.43 22.54
N ASP A 571 -24.68 -26.01 22.69
CA ASP A 571 -25.73 -26.89 23.25
C ASP A 571 -26.08 -28.07 22.34
N THR A 572 -25.94 -27.88 21.02
CA THR A 572 -26.21 -28.93 20.03
C THR A 572 -25.02 -29.14 19.10
N GLU A 573 -24.94 -30.33 18.49
CA GLU A 573 -23.93 -30.64 17.49
C GLU A 573 -24.07 -29.75 16.22
N ASP A 574 -25.28 -29.43 15.81
CA ASP A 574 -25.55 -28.56 14.66
C ASP A 574 -25.02 -27.15 14.92
N GLU A 575 -25.28 -26.53 16.07
CA GLU A 575 -24.71 -25.23 16.45
C GLU A 575 -23.19 -25.27 16.49
N LYS A 576 -22.60 -26.35 17.06
CA LYS A 576 -21.15 -26.54 17.13
C LYS A 576 -20.53 -26.54 15.73
N VAL A 577 -21.12 -27.30 14.82
CA VAL A 577 -20.64 -27.42 13.43
C VAL A 577 -20.78 -26.10 12.69
N VAL A 578 -21.90 -25.39 12.80
CA VAL A 578 -22.10 -24.05 12.21
C VAL A 578 -21.06 -23.06 12.73
N ARG A 579 -20.84 -23.02 14.04
CA ARG A 579 -19.88 -22.10 14.66
C ARG A 579 -18.43 -22.40 14.28
N LEU A 580 -18.10 -23.68 14.08
CA LEU A 580 -16.77 -24.08 13.56
C LEU A 580 -16.58 -23.62 12.10
N VAL A 581 -17.58 -23.77 11.25
CA VAL A 581 -17.54 -23.28 9.85
C VAL A 581 -17.42 -21.74 9.82
N LEU A 582 -18.17 -21.04 10.67
CA LEU A 582 -18.06 -19.59 10.84
C LEU A 582 -16.66 -19.17 11.28
N ALA A 583 -16.11 -19.78 12.33
CA ALA A 583 -14.76 -19.49 12.81
C ALA A 583 -13.70 -19.73 11.73
N GLN A 584 -13.81 -20.84 10.97
CA GLN A 584 -12.92 -21.14 9.86
C GLN A 584 -12.97 -20.05 8.78
N ASN A 585 -14.15 -19.56 8.42
CA ASN A 585 -14.30 -18.51 7.41
C ASN A 585 -13.83 -17.14 7.92
N VAL A 586 -14.03 -16.82 9.19
CA VAL A 586 -13.42 -15.61 9.81
C VAL A 586 -11.91 -15.70 9.74
N GLY A 587 -11.32 -16.82 10.14
CA GLY A 587 -9.87 -17.03 10.06
C GLY A 587 -9.34 -16.88 8.64
N LYS A 588 -10.00 -17.50 7.64
CA LYS A 588 -9.65 -17.36 6.23
C LYS A 588 -9.72 -15.91 5.74
N THR A 589 -10.80 -15.21 6.06
CA THR A 589 -10.99 -13.81 5.64
C THR A 589 -9.98 -12.86 6.29
N LEU A 590 -9.67 -13.08 7.59
CA LEU A 590 -8.60 -12.31 8.25
C LEU A 590 -7.23 -12.57 7.61
N LYS A 591 -6.91 -13.83 7.31
CA LYS A 591 -5.66 -14.19 6.62
C LYS A 591 -5.56 -13.52 5.26
N ASN A 592 -6.63 -13.57 4.46
CA ASN A 592 -6.67 -12.93 3.13
C ASN A 592 -6.57 -11.40 3.25
N GLY A 593 -7.35 -10.78 4.13
CA GLY A 593 -7.30 -9.32 4.33
C GLY A 593 -5.94 -8.84 4.83
N MET A 594 -5.33 -9.55 5.78
CA MET A 594 -3.98 -9.23 6.26
C MET A 594 -2.91 -9.44 5.17
N ALA A 595 -3.08 -10.43 4.30
CA ALA A 595 -2.19 -10.64 3.15
C ALA A 595 -2.24 -9.46 2.16
N LEU A 596 -3.41 -8.83 1.96
CA LEU A 596 -3.51 -7.60 1.16
C LEU A 596 -2.72 -6.42 1.76
N LEU A 597 -2.42 -6.46 3.04
CA LEU A 597 -1.55 -5.52 3.73
C LEU A 597 -0.07 -5.99 3.77
N GLY A 598 0.24 -7.14 3.19
CA GLY A 598 1.56 -7.76 3.29
C GLY A 598 1.89 -8.27 4.70
N ILE A 599 0.88 -8.60 5.50
CA ILE A 599 1.02 -9.03 6.89
C ILE A 599 0.73 -10.52 6.99
N GLU A 600 1.68 -11.26 7.52
CA GLU A 600 1.54 -12.68 7.86
C GLU A 600 0.75 -12.85 9.17
N VAL A 601 0.03 -13.97 9.29
CA VAL A 601 -0.68 -14.35 10.51
C VAL A 601 -0.18 -15.69 11.03
N PRO A 602 0.17 -15.81 12.33
CA PRO A 602 0.78 -17.01 12.88
C PRO A 602 -0.28 -18.08 13.21
N GLU A 603 0.05 -19.34 12.98
CA GLU A 603 -0.82 -20.46 13.31
C GLU A 603 -0.97 -20.67 14.84
N ARG A 604 0.01 -20.24 15.60
CA ARG A 604 0.10 -20.31 17.08
C ARG A 604 0.66 -19.01 17.63
N MET A 605 0.19 -18.64 18.81
CA MET A 605 0.63 -17.43 19.48
C MET A 605 0.38 -17.49 20.98
#